data_c4462bf88ee839266a65429e83b2a65d
#
_entry.id   c4462bf88ee839266a65429e83b2a65d
#
_cell.length_a   1.000
_cell.length_b   1.000
_cell.length_c   1.000
_cell.angle_alpha   90.00
_cell.angle_beta   90.00
_cell.angle_gamma   90.00
#
_symmetry.space_group_name_H-M   'P 1'
#
loop_
_entity.id
_entity.type
_entity.pdbx_description
1 polymer ?
#
loop_
_entity_poly.entity_id
_entity_poly.type
_entity_poly.pdbx_seq_one_letter_code
_entity_poly.pdbx_strand_id
1 'polypeptide(L)'
;KNIRAEFMTHPYASLTPDLVMDAVESLNYRCNAHILELNSYENRVYQIGVEKQEPVIAKFYRANRWTDEQIIEEHAFTQELMESDITVIAPLKIKNKTLHHYKDFRLSLYKRRGGRAPELENTKNLELLGRFIGRIHQVGRSQTFRHRPEISIHEYGYSSRKFLIDNDFIFPDMLQAYSSVTQKILEKIDKILEEPMEMIRLHGDCHMGNVLW
;
A
#
# COMPACT_ATOMS: atom_id res chain seq x y z
N LYS A 1 32.63 -14.66 -4.21
CA LYS A 1 32.10 -14.49 -5.59
C LYS A 1 31.36 -13.18 -5.61
N ASN A 2 31.91 -12.19 -6.32
CA ASN A 2 31.32 -10.88 -6.49
C ASN A 2 29.92 -11.03 -7.10
N ILE A 3 28.89 -10.78 -6.29
CA ILE A 3 27.59 -10.39 -6.83
C ILE A 3 27.83 -8.97 -7.35
N ARG A 4 28.01 -8.85 -8.66
CA ARG A 4 27.88 -7.57 -9.35
C ARG A 4 26.51 -7.05 -8.98
N ALA A 5 26.47 -5.99 -8.17
CA ALA A 5 25.33 -5.12 -8.11
C ALA A 5 25.14 -4.61 -9.56
N GLU A 6 24.30 -5.29 -10.34
CA GLU A 6 23.68 -4.64 -11.46
C GLU A 6 23.06 -3.39 -10.85
N PHE A 7 23.48 -2.24 -11.35
CA PHE A 7 22.87 -0.96 -11.02
C PHE A 7 21.42 -1.06 -11.47
N MET A 8 20.58 -1.59 -10.59
CA MET A 8 19.13 -1.50 -10.77
C MET A 8 18.82 0.00 -10.71
N THR A 9 18.63 0.60 -11.87
CA THR A 9 18.17 1.97 -11.97
C THR A 9 16.96 2.11 -11.05
N HIS A 10 16.98 3.14 -10.21
CA HIS A 10 15.88 3.36 -9.26
C HIS A 10 14.54 3.32 -10.00
N PRO A 11 13.50 2.60 -9.53
CA PRO A 11 12.25 2.38 -10.27
C PRO A 11 11.58 3.66 -10.76
N TYR A 12 11.95 4.80 -10.19
CA TYR A 12 11.42 6.13 -10.51
C TYR A 12 12.48 7.07 -11.09
N ALA A 13 13.63 6.56 -11.58
CA ALA A 13 14.70 7.40 -12.09
C ALA A 13 14.25 8.31 -13.26
N SER A 14 13.33 7.82 -14.09
CA SER A 14 12.74 8.58 -15.22
C SER A 14 11.49 9.38 -14.86
N LEU A 15 11.00 9.32 -13.63
CA LEU A 15 9.81 10.06 -13.17
C LEU A 15 10.22 11.50 -12.80
N THR A 16 10.42 12.34 -13.81
CA THR A 16 10.74 13.77 -13.61
C THR A 16 9.49 14.57 -13.23
N PRO A 17 9.64 15.76 -12.62
CA PRO A 17 8.51 16.66 -12.33
C PRO A 17 7.66 16.98 -13.59
N ASP A 18 8.31 17.19 -14.73
CA ASP A 18 7.58 17.45 -16.00
C ASP A 18 6.74 16.23 -16.40
N LEU A 19 7.31 15.01 -16.30
CA LEU A 19 6.58 13.81 -16.63
C LEU A 19 5.40 13.57 -15.65
N VAL A 20 5.55 13.92 -14.38
CA VAL A 20 4.45 13.87 -13.41
C VAL A 20 3.32 14.81 -13.81
N MET A 21 3.63 16.05 -14.19
CA MET A 21 2.63 17.02 -14.66
C MET A 21 1.98 16.57 -15.96
N ASP A 22 2.75 16.15 -16.96
CA ASP A 22 2.24 15.62 -18.22
C ASP A 22 1.27 14.45 -18.02
N ALA A 23 1.59 13.53 -17.08
CA ALA A 23 0.74 12.40 -16.75
C ALA A 23 -0.60 12.86 -16.17
N VAL A 24 -0.60 13.86 -15.30
CA VAL A 24 -1.83 14.44 -14.72
C VAL A 24 -2.62 15.21 -15.78
N GLU A 25 -1.96 15.95 -16.67
CA GLU A 25 -2.59 16.69 -17.76
C GLU A 25 -3.24 15.77 -18.80
N SER A 26 -2.68 14.59 -19.03
CA SER A 26 -3.28 13.56 -19.89
C SER A 26 -4.67 13.10 -19.42
N LEU A 27 -5.00 13.36 -18.15
CA LEU A 27 -6.27 13.07 -17.51
C LEU A 27 -7.23 14.27 -17.49
N ASN A 28 -6.95 15.31 -18.32
CA ASN A 28 -7.74 16.54 -18.48
C ASN A 28 -7.68 17.51 -17.27
N TYR A 29 -6.60 17.46 -16.49
CA TYR A 29 -6.28 18.50 -15.52
C TYR A 29 -5.31 19.51 -16.14
N ARG A 30 -5.43 20.78 -15.78
CA ARG A 30 -4.44 21.82 -16.14
C ARG A 30 -3.56 22.09 -14.93
N CYS A 31 -2.31 21.69 -14.99
CA CYS A 31 -1.35 21.93 -13.92
C CYS A 31 -0.90 23.40 -13.91
N ASN A 32 -0.69 23.96 -12.72
CA ASN A 32 -0.18 25.33 -12.53
C ASN A 32 1.29 25.37 -12.09
N ALA A 33 2.05 24.36 -12.43
CA ALA A 33 3.47 24.15 -12.10
C ALA A 33 3.81 24.03 -10.59
N HIS A 34 2.82 23.99 -9.70
CA HIS A 34 3.07 23.66 -8.29
C HIS A 34 3.06 22.16 -8.10
N ILE A 35 4.23 21.62 -7.75
CA ILE A 35 4.44 20.21 -7.44
C ILE A 35 5.13 20.08 -6.08
N LEU A 36 4.59 19.23 -5.21
CA LEU A 36 5.17 18.91 -3.92
C LEU A 36 5.22 17.40 -3.77
N GLU A 37 6.41 16.84 -3.64
CA GLU A 37 6.58 15.43 -3.32
C GLU A 37 6.18 15.19 -1.85
N LEU A 38 5.32 14.18 -1.63
CA LEU A 38 4.87 13.78 -0.31
C LEU A 38 5.65 12.53 0.14
N ASN A 39 5.85 12.41 1.46
CA ASN A 39 6.51 11.25 2.02
C ASN A 39 5.75 9.97 1.66
N SER A 40 6.43 9.05 1.00
CA SER A 40 5.93 7.70 0.74
C SER A 40 7.10 6.73 0.58
N TYR A 41 6.94 5.53 1.09
CA TYR A 41 8.03 4.54 1.11
C TYR A 41 8.09 3.75 -0.20
N GLU A 42 6.98 3.17 -0.62
CA GLU A 42 6.94 2.24 -1.76
C GLU A 42 6.64 2.95 -3.08
N ASN A 43 5.66 3.85 -3.05
CA ASN A 43 5.19 4.57 -4.23
C ASN A 43 5.86 5.95 -4.32
N ARG A 44 5.50 6.74 -5.35
CA ARG A 44 5.75 8.16 -5.37
C ARG A 44 4.42 8.90 -5.34
N VAL A 45 4.31 9.83 -4.43
CA VAL A 45 3.08 10.57 -4.20
C VAL A 45 3.38 12.07 -4.30
N TYR A 46 2.61 12.74 -5.13
CA TYR A 46 2.77 14.18 -5.36
C TYR A 46 1.45 14.91 -5.12
N GLN A 47 1.53 16.05 -4.48
CA GLN A 47 0.47 17.04 -4.52
C GLN A 47 0.72 17.95 -5.73
N ILE A 48 -0.24 18.01 -6.63
CA ILE A 48 -0.18 18.78 -7.88
C ILE A 48 -1.18 19.92 -7.83
N GLY A 49 -0.69 21.13 -8.02
CA GLY A 49 -1.54 22.30 -8.16
C GLY A 49 -2.27 22.28 -9.51
N VAL A 50 -3.56 22.57 -9.49
CA VAL A 50 -4.43 22.59 -10.67
C VAL A 50 -5.04 23.99 -10.84
N GLU A 51 -5.12 24.50 -12.07
CA GLU A 51 -5.72 25.79 -12.35
C GLU A 51 -7.20 25.81 -11.95
N LYS A 52 -7.59 26.86 -11.22
CA LYS A 52 -8.99 27.12 -10.81
C LYS A 52 -9.69 25.97 -10.05
N GLN A 53 -8.92 25.05 -9.49
CA GLN A 53 -9.42 23.93 -8.72
C GLN A 53 -8.52 23.67 -7.50
N GLU A 54 -9.02 22.85 -6.56
CA GLU A 54 -8.21 22.31 -5.47
C GLU A 54 -7.10 21.41 -6.02
N PRO A 55 -5.91 21.40 -5.39
CA PRO A 55 -4.85 20.48 -5.76
C PRO A 55 -5.31 19.02 -5.73
N VAL A 56 -4.74 18.21 -6.60
CA VAL A 56 -4.94 16.75 -6.60
C VAL A 56 -3.72 16.04 -6.05
N ILE A 57 -3.92 14.84 -5.51
CA ILE A 57 -2.85 13.93 -5.13
C ILE A 57 -2.69 12.89 -6.23
N ALA A 58 -1.50 12.81 -6.80
CA ALA A 58 -1.11 11.83 -7.81
C ALA A 58 -0.22 10.76 -7.15
N LYS A 59 -0.69 9.51 -7.14
CA LYS A 59 0.05 8.34 -6.64
C LYS A 59 0.55 7.55 -7.83
N PHE A 60 1.87 7.45 -7.97
CA PHE A 60 2.55 6.63 -8.97
C PHE A 60 2.97 5.31 -8.34
N TYR A 61 2.53 4.21 -8.92
CA TYR A 61 2.77 2.87 -8.39
C TYR A 61 4.14 2.35 -8.79
N ARG A 62 4.81 1.71 -7.85
CA ARG A 62 6.11 1.06 -8.09
C ARG A 62 5.95 -0.03 -9.15
N ALA A 63 6.85 -0.01 -10.14
CA ALA A 63 6.90 -1.05 -11.17
C ALA A 63 7.11 -2.44 -10.53
N ASN A 64 6.48 -3.45 -11.10
CA ASN A 64 6.63 -4.86 -10.72
C ASN A 64 6.28 -5.21 -9.26
N ARG A 65 5.64 -4.28 -8.51
CA ARG A 65 5.22 -4.55 -7.13
C ARG A 65 3.84 -5.17 -7.05
N TRP A 66 2.89 -4.60 -7.76
CA TRP A 66 1.49 -5.04 -7.82
C TRP A 66 1.07 -5.15 -9.29
N THR A 67 0.15 -6.07 -9.62
CA THR A 67 -0.49 -6.09 -10.93
C THR A 67 -1.59 -5.03 -11.01
N ASP A 68 -2.07 -4.73 -12.20
CA ASP A 68 -3.19 -3.80 -12.39
C ASP A 68 -4.46 -4.29 -11.71
N GLU A 69 -4.73 -5.60 -11.79
CA GLU A 69 -5.87 -6.23 -11.16
C GLU A 69 -5.82 -6.07 -9.64
N GLN A 70 -4.64 -6.25 -9.04
CA GLN A 70 -4.44 -6.07 -7.60
C GLN A 70 -4.67 -4.62 -7.15
N ILE A 71 -4.22 -3.64 -7.95
CA ILE A 71 -4.44 -2.22 -7.68
C ILE A 71 -5.92 -1.86 -7.85
N ILE A 72 -6.56 -2.33 -8.92
CA ILE A 72 -7.97 -2.05 -9.18
C ILE A 72 -8.86 -2.69 -8.11
N GLU A 73 -8.51 -3.87 -7.63
CA GLU A 73 -9.23 -4.53 -6.54
C GLU A 73 -9.12 -3.77 -5.20
N GLU A 74 -7.94 -3.20 -4.89
CA GLU A 74 -7.76 -2.26 -3.76
C GLU A 74 -8.66 -1.03 -3.91
N HIS A 75 -8.71 -0.45 -5.12
CA HIS A 75 -9.56 0.70 -5.42
C HIS A 75 -11.04 0.38 -5.26
N ALA A 76 -11.47 -0.78 -5.73
CA ALA A 76 -12.85 -1.24 -5.59
C ALA A 76 -13.24 -1.39 -4.12
N PHE A 77 -12.38 -2.00 -3.30
CA PHE A 77 -12.62 -2.13 -1.86
C PHE A 77 -12.69 -0.75 -1.18
N THR A 78 -11.79 0.18 -1.53
CA THR A 78 -11.82 1.53 -0.98
C THR A 78 -13.11 2.27 -1.37
N GLN A 79 -13.60 2.08 -2.58
CA GLN A 79 -14.87 2.63 -3.04
C GLN A 79 -16.06 2.04 -2.25
N GLU A 80 -16.08 0.73 -2.02
CA GLU A 80 -17.10 0.04 -1.22
C GLU A 80 -17.12 0.54 0.23
N LEU A 81 -15.95 0.79 0.82
CA LEU A 81 -15.84 1.40 2.14
C LEU A 81 -16.49 2.79 2.17
N MET A 82 -16.23 3.62 1.17
CA MET A 82 -16.82 4.95 1.06
C MET A 82 -18.35 4.88 0.89
N GLU A 83 -18.86 3.94 0.10
CA GLU A 83 -20.29 3.70 -0.10
C GLU A 83 -20.98 3.15 1.16
N SER A 84 -20.20 2.57 2.07
CA SER A 84 -20.63 2.10 3.40
C SER A 84 -20.46 3.16 4.50
N ASP A 85 -20.39 4.45 4.14
CA ASP A 85 -20.20 5.58 5.05
C ASP A 85 -18.96 5.49 5.94
N ILE A 86 -17.90 4.83 5.45
CA ILE A 86 -16.60 4.84 6.10
C ILE A 86 -15.75 5.95 5.47
N THR A 87 -15.24 6.84 6.31
CA THR A 87 -14.41 7.98 5.86
C THR A 87 -13.06 7.48 5.36
N VAL A 88 -12.94 7.27 4.06
CA VAL A 88 -11.71 6.89 3.36
C VAL A 88 -11.48 7.80 2.17
N ILE A 89 -10.24 7.84 1.67
CA ILE A 89 -9.90 8.60 0.47
C ILE A 89 -9.81 7.62 -0.70
N ALA A 90 -10.91 7.50 -1.44
CA ALA A 90 -10.94 6.67 -2.63
C ALA A 90 -10.33 7.38 -3.85
N PRO A 91 -9.75 6.65 -4.82
CA PRO A 91 -9.24 7.23 -6.04
C PRO A 91 -10.35 7.83 -6.89
N LEU A 92 -10.01 8.92 -7.59
CA LEU A 92 -10.91 9.58 -8.51
C LEU A 92 -11.20 8.70 -9.72
N LYS A 93 -12.47 8.60 -10.08
CA LYS A 93 -12.89 7.88 -11.28
C LYS A 93 -12.88 8.85 -12.49
N ILE A 94 -11.93 8.68 -13.39
CA ILE A 94 -11.75 9.51 -14.59
C ILE A 94 -11.95 8.62 -15.81
N LYS A 95 -12.87 8.98 -16.71
CA LYS A 95 -13.26 8.17 -17.87
C LYS A 95 -13.59 6.71 -17.47
N ASN A 96 -14.32 6.53 -16.38
CA ASN A 96 -14.70 5.23 -15.79
C ASN A 96 -13.54 4.36 -15.30
N LYS A 97 -12.34 4.90 -15.11
CA LYS A 97 -11.17 4.20 -14.59
C LYS A 97 -10.62 4.90 -13.34
N THR A 98 -10.04 4.14 -12.43
CA THR A 98 -9.35 4.65 -11.25
C THR A 98 -7.83 4.46 -11.35
N LEU A 99 -7.38 3.55 -12.22
CA LEU A 99 -5.98 3.33 -12.56
C LEU A 99 -5.73 3.79 -14.00
N HIS A 100 -4.68 4.56 -14.20
CA HIS A 100 -4.28 5.12 -15.49
C HIS A 100 -2.83 4.79 -15.79
N HIS A 101 -2.51 4.73 -17.09
CA HIS A 101 -1.16 4.50 -17.60
C HIS A 101 -0.68 5.74 -18.35
N TYR A 102 0.52 6.16 -18.08
CA TYR A 102 1.20 7.20 -18.82
C TYR A 102 2.66 6.82 -19.04
N LYS A 103 3.04 6.57 -20.28
CA LYS A 103 4.34 5.94 -20.64
C LYS A 103 4.51 4.64 -19.84
N ASP A 104 5.63 4.50 -19.14
CA ASP A 104 5.96 3.31 -18.35
C ASP A 104 5.39 3.35 -16.91
N PHE A 105 4.61 4.38 -16.57
CA PHE A 105 4.09 4.59 -15.23
C PHE A 105 2.60 4.33 -15.12
N ARG A 106 2.22 3.80 -13.97
CA ARG A 106 0.84 3.66 -13.53
C ARG A 106 0.54 4.69 -12.46
N LEU A 107 -0.60 5.36 -12.56
CA LEU A 107 -0.98 6.39 -11.61
C LEU A 107 -2.47 6.36 -11.30
N SER A 108 -2.80 6.90 -10.13
CA SER A 108 -4.17 7.21 -9.72
C SER A 108 -4.21 8.58 -9.09
N LEU A 109 -5.33 9.28 -9.28
CA LEU A 109 -5.54 10.59 -8.67
C LEU A 109 -6.51 10.50 -7.50
N TYR A 110 -6.27 11.33 -6.49
CA TYR A 110 -7.09 11.41 -5.29
C TYR A 110 -7.41 12.89 -4.98
N LYS A 111 -8.53 13.12 -4.31
CA LYS A 111 -8.81 14.44 -3.73
C LYS A 111 -7.80 14.71 -2.62
N ARG A 112 -7.26 15.92 -2.59
CA ARG A 112 -6.47 16.37 -1.45
C ARG A 112 -7.33 16.41 -0.20
N ARG A 113 -6.83 15.83 0.88
CA ARG A 113 -7.39 15.94 2.23
C ARG A 113 -6.30 16.39 3.17
N GLY A 114 -6.60 17.40 3.98
CA GLY A 114 -5.74 17.77 5.10
C GLY A 114 -6.01 16.86 6.29
N GLY A 115 -5.06 16.82 7.19
CA GLY A 115 -5.14 16.06 8.43
C GLY A 115 -3.76 15.89 9.02
N ARG A 116 -3.71 15.36 10.24
CA ARG A 116 -2.46 14.99 10.93
C ARG A 116 -2.56 13.55 11.41
N ALA A 117 -1.44 12.93 11.71
CA ALA A 117 -1.43 11.61 12.34
C ALA A 117 -2.13 11.67 13.72
N PRO A 118 -2.88 10.66 14.14
CA PRO A 118 -3.48 10.61 15.46
C PRO A 118 -2.41 10.52 16.56
N GLU A 119 -2.70 11.16 17.71
CA GLU A 119 -1.87 11.04 18.91
C GLU A 119 -2.27 9.76 19.65
N LEU A 120 -1.36 8.79 19.75
CA LEU A 120 -1.66 7.47 20.33
C LEU A 120 -1.67 7.47 21.86
N GLU A 121 -1.08 8.47 22.50
CA GLU A 121 -1.14 8.66 23.95
C GLU A 121 -2.56 8.96 24.43
N ASN A 122 -3.42 9.43 23.54
CA ASN A 122 -4.82 9.67 23.85
C ASN A 122 -5.67 8.39 23.65
N THR A 123 -6.07 7.77 24.74
CA THR A 123 -6.88 6.53 24.74
C THR A 123 -8.17 6.63 23.91
N LYS A 124 -8.79 7.83 23.88
CA LYS A 124 -9.99 8.06 23.04
C LYS A 124 -9.69 7.93 21.56
N ASN A 125 -8.51 8.37 21.12
CA ASN A 125 -8.08 8.22 19.73
C ASN A 125 -7.88 6.74 19.38
N LEU A 126 -7.32 5.95 20.30
CA LEU A 126 -7.18 4.50 20.12
C LEU A 126 -8.52 3.79 19.98
N GLU A 127 -9.50 4.15 20.86
CA GLU A 127 -10.86 3.60 20.78
C GLU A 127 -11.54 3.94 19.45
N LEU A 128 -11.42 5.20 18.99
CA LEU A 128 -12.01 5.63 17.73
C LEU A 128 -11.34 4.91 16.55
N LEU A 129 -10.02 4.77 16.56
CA LEU A 129 -9.28 4.04 15.54
C LEU A 129 -9.69 2.56 15.51
N GLY A 130 -9.82 1.92 16.70
CA GLY A 130 -10.27 0.55 16.80
C GLY A 130 -11.68 0.35 16.25
N ARG A 131 -12.61 1.25 16.55
CA ARG A 131 -13.97 1.24 15.98
C ARG A 131 -13.95 1.43 14.47
N PHE A 132 -13.11 2.31 13.96
CA PHE A 132 -12.94 2.55 12.53
C PHE A 132 -12.42 1.31 11.81
N ILE A 133 -11.39 0.65 12.34
CA ILE A 133 -10.87 -0.62 11.82
C ILE A 133 -11.95 -1.71 11.88
N GLY A 134 -12.70 -1.81 12.98
CA GLY A 134 -13.81 -2.75 13.11
C GLY A 134 -14.88 -2.57 12.04
N ARG A 135 -15.21 -1.33 11.66
CA ARG A 135 -16.14 -1.04 10.56
C ARG A 135 -15.56 -1.47 9.20
N ILE A 136 -14.26 -1.24 8.95
CA ILE A 136 -13.57 -1.74 7.74
C ILE A 136 -13.67 -3.27 7.68
N HIS A 137 -13.43 -3.97 8.78
CA HIS A 137 -13.54 -5.42 8.85
C HIS A 137 -14.97 -5.90 8.59
N GLN A 138 -15.98 -5.18 9.09
CA GLN A 138 -17.38 -5.51 8.84
C GLN A 138 -17.71 -5.49 7.35
N VAL A 139 -17.27 -4.48 6.63
CA VAL A 139 -17.40 -4.43 5.16
C VAL A 139 -16.50 -5.49 4.51
N GLY A 140 -15.30 -5.70 5.04
CA GLY A 140 -14.35 -6.70 4.54
C GLY A 140 -14.88 -8.13 4.50
N ARG A 141 -15.85 -8.47 5.38
CA ARG A 141 -16.50 -9.79 5.44
C ARG A 141 -17.41 -10.10 4.27
N SER A 142 -17.89 -9.09 3.55
CA SER A 142 -18.91 -9.29 2.50
C SER A 142 -18.42 -10.15 1.33
N GLN A 143 -17.11 -10.14 1.07
CA GLN A 143 -16.46 -10.93 0.02
C GLN A 143 -14.94 -11.04 0.27
N THR A 144 -14.26 -11.89 -0.49
CA THR A 144 -12.78 -12.02 -0.44
C THR A 144 -12.14 -11.31 -1.62
N PHE A 145 -10.86 -10.99 -1.50
CA PHE A 145 -10.05 -10.58 -2.64
C PHE A 145 -9.80 -11.77 -3.59
N ARG A 146 -9.68 -11.49 -4.88
CA ARG A 146 -9.38 -12.49 -5.93
C ARG A 146 -7.94 -12.39 -6.42
N HIS A 147 -7.39 -11.18 -6.39
CA HIS A 147 -6.06 -10.87 -6.95
C HIS A 147 -5.07 -10.44 -5.87
N ARG A 148 -5.55 -9.79 -4.81
CA ARG A 148 -4.69 -9.41 -3.68
C ARG A 148 -4.24 -10.65 -2.91
N PRO A 149 -2.95 -10.70 -2.47
CA PRO A 149 -2.43 -11.86 -1.75
C PRO A 149 -3.10 -12.02 -0.38
N GLU A 150 -3.19 -13.26 0.04
CA GLU A 150 -3.55 -13.60 1.42
C GLU A 150 -2.37 -13.41 2.37
N ILE A 151 -2.67 -13.07 3.62
CA ILE A 151 -1.68 -13.14 4.71
C ILE A 151 -1.58 -14.61 5.12
N SER A 152 -0.58 -15.32 4.59
CA SER A 152 -0.34 -16.73 4.88
C SER A 152 0.98 -16.94 5.63
N ILE A 153 1.03 -17.97 6.45
CA ILE A 153 2.27 -18.37 7.11
C ILE A 153 3.34 -18.80 6.10
N HIS A 154 2.93 -19.35 4.96
CA HIS A 154 3.85 -19.73 3.91
C HIS A 154 4.63 -18.52 3.40
N GLU A 155 3.94 -17.45 2.97
CA GLU A 155 4.58 -16.25 2.38
C GLU A 155 5.31 -15.42 3.44
N TYR A 156 4.64 -15.10 4.56
CA TYR A 156 5.19 -14.20 5.58
C TYR A 156 6.10 -14.90 6.59
N GLY A 157 6.03 -16.22 6.68
CA GLY A 157 6.84 -17.03 7.57
C GLY A 157 7.91 -17.84 6.82
N TYR A 158 7.52 -18.94 6.20
CA TYR A 158 8.45 -19.89 5.59
C TYR A 158 9.25 -19.31 4.43
N SER A 159 8.61 -18.65 3.47
CA SER A 159 9.30 -18.07 2.32
C SER A 159 10.22 -16.93 2.73
N SER A 160 9.77 -16.05 3.63
CA SER A 160 10.58 -14.96 4.16
C SER A 160 11.80 -15.47 4.94
N ARG A 161 11.61 -16.48 5.81
CA ARG A 161 12.69 -17.15 6.53
C ARG A 161 13.71 -17.77 5.59
N LYS A 162 13.24 -18.53 4.60
CA LYS A 162 14.10 -19.16 3.59
C LYS A 162 14.90 -18.12 2.83
N PHE A 163 14.27 -17.02 2.40
CA PHE A 163 14.97 -15.94 1.70
C PHE A 163 16.09 -15.32 2.53
N LEU A 164 15.86 -15.05 3.81
CA LEU A 164 16.87 -14.45 4.70
C LEU A 164 18.07 -15.39 4.91
N ILE A 165 17.83 -16.68 5.02
CA ILE A 165 18.89 -17.69 5.20
C ILE A 165 19.67 -17.89 3.90
N ASP A 166 18.98 -18.10 2.78
CA ASP A 166 19.60 -18.42 1.49
C ASP A 166 20.43 -17.26 0.89
N ASN A 167 20.13 -16.03 1.31
CA ASN A 167 20.82 -14.83 0.83
C ASN A 167 21.76 -14.20 1.87
N ASP A 168 22.16 -14.95 2.90
CA ASP A 168 23.14 -14.55 3.91
C ASP A 168 22.79 -13.24 4.65
N PHE A 169 21.48 -12.96 4.86
CA PHE A 169 21.04 -11.82 5.67
C PHE A 169 21.21 -12.05 7.17
N ILE A 170 21.39 -13.31 7.60
CA ILE A 170 21.61 -13.67 9.00
C ILE A 170 23.09 -13.90 9.22
N PHE A 171 23.67 -13.22 10.22
CA PHE A 171 25.06 -13.42 10.58
C PHE A 171 25.37 -14.89 10.93
N PRO A 172 26.53 -15.44 10.53
CA PRO A 172 26.86 -16.86 10.72
C PRO A 172 26.78 -17.34 12.18
N ASP A 173 27.16 -16.51 13.13
CA ASP A 173 27.10 -16.80 14.57
C ASP A 173 25.66 -16.83 15.12
N MET A 174 24.73 -16.17 14.47
CA MET A 174 23.31 -16.14 14.82
C MET A 174 22.45 -17.16 14.06
N LEU A 175 22.97 -17.74 12.98
CA LEU A 175 22.19 -18.57 12.05
C LEU A 175 21.51 -19.76 12.74
N GLN A 176 22.22 -20.46 13.63
CA GLN A 176 21.68 -21.60 14.35
C GLN A 176 20.53 -21.19 15.28
N ALA A 177 20.73 -20.14 16.06
CA ALA A 177 19.72 -19.61 16.98
C ALA A 177 18.49 -19.11 16.22
N TYR A 178 18.69 -18.30 15.18
CA TYR A 178 17.62 -17.81 14.31
C TYR A 178 16.82 -18.95 13.69
N SER A 179 17.51 -19.94 13.10
CA SER A 179 16.86 -21.08 12.45
C SER A 179 16.04 -21.92 13.42
N SER A 180 16.57 -22.16 14.62
CA SER A 180 15.88 -22.94 15.66
C SER A 180 14.66 -22.22 16.21
N VAL A 181 14.78 -20.92 16.52
CA VAL A 181 13.68 -20.13 17.10
C VAL A 181 12.57 -19.93 16.09
N THR A 182 12.92 -19.53 14.86
CA THR A 182 11.91 -19.29 13.81
C THR A 182 11.19 -20.57 13.43
N GLN A 183 11.88 -21.71 13.37
CA GLN A 183 11.22 -23.00 13.10
C GLN A 183 10.15 -23.31 14.17
N LYS A 184 10.50 -23.19 15.45
CA LYS A 184 9.55 -23.43 16.56
C LYS A 184 8.37 -22.47 16.55
N ILE A 185 8.58 -21.21 16.16
CA ILE A 185 7.51 -20.22 16.03
C ILE A 185 6.57 -20.63 14.92
N LEU A 186 7.09 -20.96 13.73
CA LEU A 186 6.29 -21.34 12.57
C LEU A 186 5.46 -22.60 12.86
N GLU A 187 6.06 -23.64 13.47
CA GLU A 187 5.33 -24.85 13.88
C GLU A 187 4.19 -24.59 14.87
N LYS A 188 4.36 -23.58 15.76
CA LYS A 188 3.27 -23.18 16.67
C LYS A 188 2.16 -22.43 15.93
N ILE A 189 2.53 -21.58 14.99
CA ILE A 189 1.55 -20.84 14.18
C ILE A 189 0.79 -21.81 13.29
N ASP A 190 1.44 -22.78 12.64
CA ASP A 190 0.78 -23.82 11.85
C ASP A 190 -0.35 -24.50 12.63
N LYS A 191 -0.05 -24.93 13.87
CA LYS A 191 -1.05 -25.56 14.75
C LYS A 191 -2.25 -24.66 15.06
N ILE A 192 -2.03 -23.34 15.17
CA ILE A 192 -3.12 -22.38 15.38
C ILE A 192 -3.96 -22.23 14.12
N LEU A 193 -3.31 -22.28 12.95
CA LEU A 193 -3.94 -22.12 11.64
C LEU A 193 -4.63 -23.40 11.11
N GLU A 194 -4.48 -24.55 11.80
CA GLU A 194 -5.25 -25.77 11.53
C GLU A 194 -6.74 -25.58 11.82
N GLU A 195 -7.11 -24.66 12.73
CA GLU A 195 -8.50 -24.32 12.99
C GLU A 195 -9.07 -23.45 11.88
N PRO A 196 -10.33 -23.70 11.46
CA PRO A 196 -10.97 -22.89 10.43
C PRO A 196 -11.05 -21.42 10.84
N MET A 197 -10.50 -20.54 10.01
CA MET A 197 -10.55 -19.10 10.22
C MET A 197 -11.37 -18.41 9.15
N GLU A 198 -12.15 -17.41 9.57
CA GLU A 198 -12.86 -16.56 8.63
C GLU A 198 -11.86 -15.63 7.91
N MET A 199 -11.81 -15.74 6.59
CA MET A 199 -10.99 -14.86 5.75
C MET A 199 -11.78 -13.62 5.37
N ILE A 200 -11.23 -12.46 5.70
CA ILE A 200 -11.83 -11.15 5.41
C ILE A 200 -10.84 -10.24 4.69
N ARG A 201 -11.34 -9.24 3.97
CA ARG A 201 -10.48 -8.20 3.41
C ARG A 201 -10.05 -7.23 4.51
N LEU A 202 -8.76 -6.96 4.56
CA LEU A 202 -8.15 -6.08 5.55
C LEU A 202 -7.59 -4.81 4.89
N HIS A 203 -7.40 -3.76 5.68
CA HIS A 203 -6.57 -2.63 5.28
C HIS A 203 -5.12 -3.08 5.02
N GLY A 204 -4.60 -3.95 5.85
CA GLY A 204 -3.27 -4.58 5.70
C GLY A 204 -2.07 -3.72 6.08
N ASP A 205 -2.25 -2.39 6.22
CA ASP A 205 -1.17 -1.44 6.55
C ASP A 205 -1.70 -0.25 7.36
N CYS A 206 -2.51 -0.52 8.38
CA CYS A 206 -3.14 0.52 9.19
C CYS A 206 -2.20 1.00 10.31
N HIS A 207 -1.22 1.79 9.94
CA HIS A 207 -0.37 2.53 10.86
C HIS A 207 -0.70 4.03 10.84
N MET A 208 -0.14 4.81 11.80
CA MET A 208 -0.46 6.23 11.97
C MET A 208 -0.22 7.09 10.71
N GLY A 209 0.79 6.77 9.91
CA GLY A 209 1.07 7.50 8.66
C GLY A 209 0.01 7.33 7.58
N ASN A 210 -0.87 6.34 7.72
CA ASN A 210 -1.98 6.07 6.80
C ASN A 210 -3.33 6.53 7.36
N VAL A 211 -3.33 7.24 8.50
CA VAL A 211 -4.54 7.79 9.11
C VAL A 211 -4.44 9.31 9.16
N LEU A 212 -5.45 9.99 8.63
CA LEU A 212 -5.64 11.44 8.73
C LEU A 212 -6.73 11.75 9.76
N TRP A 213 -6.36 12.59 10.75
CA TRP A 213 -7.20 12.95 11.91
C TRP A 213 -7.63 14.41 11.87
#